data_2a848fb90b59cee3bec1119a792d0abe
#
_entry.id   2a848fb90b59cee3bec1119a792d0abe
#
_cell.length_a   1.000
_cell.length_b   1.000
_cell.length_c   1.000
_cell.angle_alpha   90.00
_cell.angle_beta   90.00
_cell.angle_gamma   90.00
#
_symmetry.space_group_name_H-M   'P 1'
#
loop_
_entity.id
_entity.type
_entity.pdbx_description
1 polymer ?
#
loop_
_entity_poly.entity_id
_entity_poly.type
_entity_poly.pdbx_seq_one_letter_code
_entity_poly.pdbx_strand_id
1 'polypeptide(L)'
;MNKTIALFGVSGRTGKPLHTLLLDKGYAIKALVRTPNAITTTHDALTILQGNILRPDDVEQTIAGTNAVISVIGHVRGDQQSPQLQTEGTRHILAAMQRHGVQRLISLTGGAVPYSHDQPKFADKLIRGIMSLVAKDALADAIAHAELIQGSATQWTIVRAPRLLEKPAEGAYRVGWVGVNASTSLTYGDLAAFIADELEQGKYIHSMPFVSR
;
A
#
# COMPACT_ATOMS: atom_id res chain seq x y z
N MET A 1 -12.11 -17.90 -13.51
CA MET A 1 -12.51 -16.48 -13.51
C MET A 1 -11.32 -15.66 -13.04
N ASN A 2 -10.89 -14.67 -13.83
CA ASN A 2 -9.80 -13.78 -13.41
C ASN A 2 -10.24 -13.00 -12.18
N LYS A 3 -9.40 -13.00 -11.13
CA LYS A 3 -9.67 -12.20 -9.92
C LYS A 3 -9.49 -10.73 -10.24
N THR A 4 -10.42 -9.89 -9.84
CA THR A 4 -10.39 -8.44 -10.03
C THR A 4 -9.88 -7.76 -8.75
N ILE A 5 -8.94 -6.85 -8.89
CA ILE A 5 -8.30 -6.12 -7.79
C ILE A 5 -8.65 -4.64 -7.86
N ALA A 6 -9.13 -4.06 -6.76
CA ALA A 6 -9.19 -2.61 -6.62
C ALA A 6 -7.80 -2.08 -6.25
N LEU A 7 -7.23 -1.19 -7.05
CA LEU A 7 -5.89 -0.64 -6.83
C LEU A 7 -5.94 0.87 -6.64
N PHE A 8 -5.54 1.32 -5.45
CA PHE A 8 -5.38 2.73 -5.10
C PHE A 8 -3.90 3.11 -5.09
N GLY A 9 -3.57 4.23 -5.74
CA GLY A 9 -2.18 4.70 -5.86
C GLY A 9 -1.44 4.15 -7.08
N VAL A 10 -2.15 3.68 -8.11
CA VAL A 10 -1.61 3.07 -9.34
C VAL A 10 -0.63 3.98 -10.09
N SER A 11 -0.82 5.30 -10.09
CA SER A 11 0.06 6.26 -10.76
C SER A 11 1.35 6.58 -9.98
N GLY A 12 1.43 6.13 -8.73
CA GLY A 12 2.60 6.32 -7.88
C GLY A 12 3.79 5.43 -8.27
N ARG A 13 4.96 5.72 -7.65
CA ARG A 13 6.20 4.98 -7.92
C ARG A 13 6.13 3.49 -7.61
N THR A 14 5.39 3.09 -6.58
CA THR A 14 5.12 1.68 -6.29
C THR A 14 3.99 1.14 -7.17
N GLY A 15 2.95 1.95 -7.42
CA GLY A 15 1.78 1.53 -8.18
C GLY A 15 2.09 1.21 -9.64
N LYS A 16 3.01 1.95 -10.27
CA LYS A 16 3.41 1.71 -11.68
C LYS A 16 3.99 0.30 -11.91
N PRO A 17 5.03 -0.15 -11.21
CA PRO A 17 5.51 -1.52 -11.39
C PRO A 17 4.49 -2.56 -10.90
N LEU A 18 3.69 -2.24 -9.87
CA LEU A 18 2.73 -3.18 -9.32
C LEU A 18 1.59 -3.50 -10.29
N HIS A 19 0.97 -2.48 -10.94
CA HIS A 19 -0.13 -2.77 -11.86
C HIS A 19 0.34 -3.55 -13.08
N THR A 20 1.52 -3.28 -13.61
CA THR A 20 2.10 -4.06 -14.71
C THR A 20 2.25 -5.52 -14.29
N LEU A 21 2.88 -5.76 -13.15
CA LEU A 21 3.10 -7.11 -12.64
C LEU A 21 1.78 -7.87 -12.37
N LEU A 22 0.75 -7.20 -11.85
CA LEU A 22 -0.56 -7.82 -11.63
C LEU A 22 -1.27 -8.16 -12.93
N LEU A 23 -1.18 -7.31 -13.97
CA LEU A 23 -1.71 -7.61 -15.29
C LEU A 23 -0.99 -8.79 -15.94
N ASP A 24 0.34 -8.83 -15.86
CA ASP A 24 1.17 -9.94 -16.35
C ASP A 24 0.84 -11.28 -15.66
N LYS A 25 0.43 -11.22 -14.38
CA LYS A 25 -0.06 -12.37 -13.61
C LYS A 25 -1.53 -12.72 -13.92
N GLY A 26 -2.20 -12.01 -14.83
CA GLY A 26 -3.56 -12.28 -15.28
C GLY A 26 -4.66 -11.73 -14.38
N TYR A 27 -4.38 -10.80 -13.48
CA TYR A 27 -5.42 -10.11 -12.71
C TYR A 27 -6.11 -9.04 -13.54
N ALA A 28 -7.42 -8.86 -13.34
CA ALA A 28 -8.11 -7.66 -13.77
C ALA A 28 -7.96 -6.57 -12.70
N ILE A 29 -7.81 -5.32 -13.12
CA ILE A 29 -7.58 -4.20 -12.21
C ILE A 29 -8.63 -3.11 -12.42
N LYS A 30 -9.28 -2.67 -11.34
CA LYS A 30 -9.99 -1.40 -11.26
C LYS A 30 -9.12 -0.42 -10.49
N ALA A 31 -8.65 0.63 -11.15
CA ALA A 31 -7.72 1.60 -10.58
C ALA A 31 -8.36 2.98 -10.43
N LEU A 32 -8.34 3.54 -9.23
CA LEU A 32 -8.77 4.91 -8.99
C LEU A 32 -7.62 5.88 -9.20
N VAL A 33 -7.82 6.88 -10.06
CA VAL A 33 -6.84 7.93 -10.34
C VAL A 33 -7.50 9.32 -10.31
N ARG A 34 -6.75 10.31 -9.83
CA ARG A 34 -7.19 11.72 -9.88
C ARG A 34 -7.13 12.27 -11.30
N THR A 35 -6.12 11.88 -12.04
CA THR A 35 -5.86 12.34 -13.41
C THR A 35 -5.69 11.11 -14.31
N PRO A 36 -6.66 10.80 -15.18
CA PRO A 36 -6.64 9.59 -16.02
C PRO A 36 -5.36 9.45 -16.87
N ASN A 37 -4.87 10.55 -17.42
CA ASN A 37 -3.69 10.57 -18.28
C ASN A 37 -2.36 10.30 -17.50
N ALA A 38 -2.42 10.12 -16.18
CA ALA A 38 -1.25 9.69 -15.39
C ALA A 38 -0.88 8.21 -15.63
N ILE A 39 -1.76 7.44 -16.24
CA ILE A 39 -1.54 6.05 -16.64
C ILE A 39 -1.62 5.98 -18.17
N THR A 40 -0.54 5.58 -18.79
CA THR A 40 -0.42 5.40 -20.25
C THR A 40 -0.59 3.94 -20.69
N THR A 41 -0.61 3.01 -19.74
CA THR A 41 -0.82 1.60 -20.01
C THR A 41 -2.22 1.37 -20.52
N THR A 42 -2.33 0.71 -21.68
CA THR A 42 -3.59 0.24 -22.24
C THR A 42 -3.62 -1.28 -22.15
N HIS A 43 -4.64 -1.84 -21.51
CA HIS A 43 -4.79 -3.29 -21.34
C HIS A 43 -6.27 -3.61 -21.12
N ASP A 44 -6.80 -4.66 -21.76
CA ASP A 44 -8.22 -5.04 -21.69
C ASP A 44 -8.69 -5.35 -20.26
N ALA A 45 -7.79 -5.85 -19.43
CA ALA A 45 -8.06 -6.14 -18.03
C ALA A 45 -7.81 -4.95 -17.08
N LEU A 46 -7.52 -3.73 -17.59
CA LEU A 46 -7.31 -2.53 -16.79
C LEU A 46 -8.45 -1.53 -16.99
N THR A 47 -9.22 -1.29 -15.95
CA THR A 47 -10.25 -0.24 -15.91
C THR A 47 -9.75 0.94 -15.09
N ILE A 48 -9.65 2.11 -15.70
CA ILE A 48 -9.27 3.35 -15.03
C ILE A 48 -10.55 4.12 -14.66
N LEU A 49 -10.73 4.40 -13.39
CA LEU A 49 -11.80 5.22 -12.84
C LEU A 49 -11.21 6.57 -12.40
N GLN A 50 -11.78 7.65 -12.89
CA GLN A 50 -11.40 9.00 -12.44
C GLN A 50 -12.12 9.31 -11.14
N GLY A 51 -11.38 9.71 -10.11
CA GLY A 51 -11.96 10.07 -8.81
C GLY A 51 -10.91 10.36 -7.77
N ASN A 52 -11.36 10.49 -6.53
CA ASN A 52 -10.53 10.83 -5.37
C ASN A 52 -10.82 9.88 -4.21
N ILE A 53 -9.78 9.36 -3.58
CA ILE A 53 -9.90 8.46 -2.42
C ILE A 53 -10.60 9.14 -1.20
N LEU A 54 -10.61 10.47 -1.17
CA LEU A 54 -11.31 11.24 -0.16
C LEU A 54 -12.83 11.36 -0.44
N ARG A 55 -13.32 10.79 -1.52
CA ARG A 55 -14.74 10.73 -1.86
C ARG A 55 -15.24 9.30 -1.71
N PRO A 56 -16.15 9.02 -0.77
CA PRO A 56 -16.65 7.67 -0.50
C PRO A 56 -17.20 6.98 -1.74
N ASP A 57 -17.96 7.69 -2.57
CA ASP A 57 -18.63 7.14 -3.76
C ASP A 57 -17.61 6.66 -4.82
N ASP A 58 -16.52 7.42 -5.02
CA ASP A 58 -15.47 7.05 -5.97
C ASP A 58 -14.75 5.77 -5.51
N VAL A 59 -14.52 5.65 -4.19
CA VAL A 59 -13.91 4.47 -3.56
C VAL A 59 -14.85 3.27 -3.67
N GLU A 60 -16.13 3.46 -3.39
CA GLU A 60 -17.13 2.41 -3.48
C GLU A 60 -17.26 1.85 -4.90
N GLN A 61 -17.36 2.73 -5.91
CA GLN A 61 -17.41 2.34 -7.32
C GLN A 61 -16.16 1.53 -7.72
N THR A 62 -15.00 1.87 -7.16
CA THR A 62 -13.75 1.16 -7.45
C THR A 62 -13.74 -0.23 -6.85
N ILE A 63 -14.27 -0.41 -5.64
CA ILE A 63 -14.26 -1.68 -4.90
C ILE A 63 -15.40 -2.61 -5.34
N ALA A 64 -16.51 -2.07 -5.81
CA ALA A 64 -17.66 -2.87 -6.24
C ALA A 64 -17.26 -3.97 -7.23
N GLY A 65 -17.58 -5.25 -6.90
CA GLY A 65 -17.30 -6.41 -7.74
C GLY A 65 -15.82 -6.82 -7.81
N THR A 66 -14.99 -6.37 -6.87
CA THR A 66 -13.60 -6.83 -6.77
C THR A 66 -13.44 -7.95 -5.73
N ASN A 67 -12.32 -8.67 -5.79
CA ASN A 67 -12.00 -9.78 -4.89
C ASN A 67 -11.03 -9.38 -3.78
N ALA A 68 -10.23 -8.34 -4.02
CA ALA A 68 -9.27 -7.82 -3.06
C ALA A 68 -9.00 -6.34 -3.32
N VAL A 69 -8.47 -5.66 -2.31
CA VAL A 69 -8.06 -4.27 -2.36
C VAL A 69 -6.56 -4.17 -2.08
N ILE A 70 -5.86 -3.38 -2.91
CA ILE A 70 -4.48 -2.99 -2.67
C ILE A 70 -4.43 -1.46 -2.61
N SER A 71 -3.89 -0.92 -1.52
CA SER A 71 -3.65 0.51 -1.33
C SER A 71 -2.16 0.80 -1.15
N VAL A 72 -1.58 1.46 -2.14
CA VAL A 72 -0.20 1.93 -2.10
C VAL A 72 -0.15 3.47 -2.08
N ILE A 73 -1.16 4.08 -1.46
CA ILE A 73 -1.26 5.52 -1.29
C ILE A 73 -0.36 5.96 -0.14
N GLY A 74 0.32 7.07 -0.36
CA GLY A 74 1.13 7.73 0.66
C GLY A 74 1.25 9.23 0.36
N HIS A 75 1.74 9.97 1.35
CA HIS A 75 2.02 11.39 1.16
C HIS A 75 3.13 11.61 0.14
N VAL A 76 2.87 12.48 -0.81
CA VAL A 76 3.87 12.97 -1.77
C VAL A 76 4.29 14.37 -1.32
N ARG A 77 5.59 14.62 -1.20
CA ARG A 77 6.12 15.92 -0.80
C ARG A 77 5.66 17.00 -1.78
N GLY A 78 5.03 18.06 -1.24
CA GLY A 78 4.49 19.17 -2.04
C GLY A 78 3.05 18.95 -2.55
N ASP A 79 2.43 17.81 -2.29
CA ASP A 79 1.01 17.61 -2.59
C ASP A 79 0.16 18.28 -1.47
N GLN A 80 -0.78 19.15 -1.87
CA GLN A 80 -1.68 19.86 -0.95
C GLN A 80 -2.93 19.02 -0.58
N GLN A 81 -2.77 17.72 -0.46
CA GLN A 81 -3.86 16.86 -0.02
C GLN A 81 -4.07 16.95 1.50
N SER A 82 -5.17 16.35 1.96
CA SER A 82 -5.46 16.23 3.40
C SER A 82 -4.24 15.70 4.15
N PRO A 83 -3.85 16.29 5.29
CA PRO A 83 -2.81 15.73 6.15
C PRO A 83 -3.18 14.35 6.69
N GLN A 84 -4.45 13.96 6.60
CA GLN A 84 -5.00 12.65 7.00
C GLN A 84 -5.37 11.79 5.78
N LEU A 85 -4.68 11.95 4.65
CA LEU A 85 -4.99 11.28 3.39
C LEU A 85 -5.11 9.76 3.54
N GLN A 86 -4.16 9.12 4.22
CA GLN A 86 -4.15 7.67 4.40
C GLN A 86 -5.28 7.23 5.34
N THR A 87 -5.47 7.93 6.43
CA THR A 87 -6.52 7.64 7.43
C THR A 87 -7.92 7.76 6.84
N GLU A 88 -8.22 8.90 6.18
CA GLU A 88 -9.54 9.15 5.57
C GLU A 88 -9.80 8.18 4.42
N GLY A 89 -8.84 8.01 3.51
CA GLY A 89 -8.96 7.05 2.42
C GLY A 89 -9.16 5.62 2.91
N THR A 90 -8.49 5.23 3.99
CA THR A 90 -8.66 3.90 4.60
C THR A 90 -10.06 3.71 5.20
N ARG A 91 -10.63 4.72 5.84
CA ARG A 91 -12.03 4.64 6.32
C ARG A 91 -13.00 4.36 5.17
N HIS A 92 -12.85 5.06 4.05
CA HIS A 92 -13.69 4.84 2.88
C HIS A 92 -13.49 3.44 2.29
N ILE A 93 -12.23 2.98 2.18
CA ILE A 93 -11.91 1.63 1.71
C ILE A 93 -12.56 0.58 2.60
N LEU A 94 -12.36 0.62 3.91
CA LEU A 94 -12.90 -0.36 4.84
C LEU A 94 -14.43 -0.39 4.83
N ALA A 95 -15.08 0.80 4.77
CA ALA A 95 -16.52 0.90 4.67
C ALA A 95 -17.07 0.29 3.35
N ALA A 96 -16.41 0.56 2.22
CA ALA A 96 -16.79 -0.02 0.93
C ALA A 96 -16.51 -1.53 0.89
N MET A 97 -15.39 -1.99 1.41
CA MET A 97 -15.08 -3.42 1.53
C MET A 97 -16.15 -4.17 2.33
N GLN A 98 -16.60 -3.61 3.44
CA GLN A 98 -17.67 -4.19 4.27
C GLN A 98 -18.98 -4.29 3.48
N ARG A 99 -19.39 -3.22 2.76
CA ARG A 99 -20.62 -3.21 1.95
C ARG A 99 -20.61 -4.22 0.83
N HIS A 100 -19.45 -4.42 0.19
CA HIS A 100 -19.30 -5.33 -0.95
C HIS A 100 -18.79 -6.73 -0.59
N GLY A 101 -18.61 -7.04 0.69
CA GLY A 101 -18.14 -8.35 1.16
C GLY A 101 -16.70 -8.68 0.76
N VAL A 102 -15.88 -7.66 0.43
CA VAL A 102 -14.48 -7.84 0.07
C VAL A 102 -13.64 -7.96 1.35
N GLN A 103 -12.91 -9.05 1.51
CA GLN A 103 -12.18 -9.33 2.76
C GLN A 103 -10.68 -9.05 2.67
N ARG A 104 -10.03 -9.30 1.53
CA ARG A 104 -8.58 -9.20 1.40
C ARG A 104 -8.14 -7.75 1.19
N LEU A 105 -7.30 -7.24 2.10
CA LEU A 105 -6.69 -5.90 2.03
C LEU A 105 -5.17 -6.02 2.15
N ILE A 106 -4.45 -5.43 1.19
CA ILE A 106 -3.01 -5.18 1.32
C ILE A 106 -2.80 -3.67 1.30
N SER A 107 -2.15 -3.15 2.32
CA SER A 107 -1.87 -1.73 2.42
C SER A 107 -0.39 -1.47 2.66
N LEU A 108 0.12 -0.38 2.08
CA LEU A 108 1.50 0.05 2.21
C LEU A 108 1.62 1.19 3.22
N THR A 109 2.64 1.12 4.08
CA THR A 109 3.00 2.22 4.97
C THR A 109 4.52 2.34 5.13
N GLY A 110 4.97 3.40 5.79
CA GLY A 110 6.39 3.62 6.06
C GLY A 110 6.94 2.71 7.16
N GLY A 111 8.23 2.40 7.09
CA GLY A 111 8.91 1.56 8.07
C GLY A 111 9.02 2.18 9.48
N ALA A 112 8.73 3.47 9.63
CA ALA A 112 8.71 4.15 10.93
C ALA A 112 7.46 3.83 11.77
N VAL A 113 6.39 3.30 11.16
CA VAL A 113 5.19 2.85 11.87
C VAL A 113 5.54 1.66 12.76
N PRO A 114 5.30 1.73 14.09
CA PRO A 114 5.69 0.68 15.01
C PRO A 114 4.83 -0.59 14.85
N TYR A 115 5.42 -1.74 15.18
CA TYR A 115 4.71 -3.00 15.28
C TYR A 115 5.25 -3.83 16.44
N SER A 116 4.41 -4.65 17.07
CA SER A 116 4.73 -5.40 18.28
C SER A 116 5.92 -6.36 18.17
N HIS A 117 6.21 -6.86 16.96
CA HIS A 117 7.33 -7.75 16.67
C HIS A 117 8.66 -7.03 16.40
N ASP A 118 8.67 -5.70 16.37
CA ASP A 118 9.88 -4.93 16.14
C ASP A 118 10.86 -5.06 17.33
N GLN A 119 12.14 -5.15 17.00
CA GLN A 119 13.27 -5.10 17.94
C GLN A 119 14.24 -3.98 17.52
N PRO A 120 13.81 -2.71 17.59
CA PRO A 120 14.54 -1.60 17.00
C PRO A 120 15.89 -1.41 17.71
N LYS A 121 16.96 -1.38 16.91
CA LYS A 121 18.30 -1.02 17.32
C LYS A 121 18.43 0.50 17.50
N PHE A 122 19.56 0.96 18.02
CA PHE A 122 19.80 2.39 18.24
C PHE A 122 19.59 3.22 16.96
N ALA A 123 20.11 2.76 15.82
CA ALA A 123 19.92 3.42 14.52
C ALA A 123 18.45 3.53 14.11
N ASP A 124 17.65 2.50 14.36
CA ASP A 124 16.21 2.50 14.02
C ASP A 124 15.45 3.52 14.88
N LYS A 125 15.82 3.61 16.17
CA LYS A 125 15.24 4.61 17.08
C LYS A 125 15.61 6.03 16.68
N LEU A 126 16.84 6.25 16.22
CA LEU A 126 17.29 7.55 15.71
C LEU A 126 16.54 7.95 14.46
N ILE A 127 16.40 7.03 13.49
CA ILE A 127 15.63 7.28 12.25
C ILE A 127 14.18 7.63 12.58
N ARG A 128 13.54 6.88 13.48
CA ARG A 128 12.18 7.17 13.93
C ARG A 128 12.08 8.55 14.60
N GLY A 129 13.03 8.91 15.45
CA GLY A 129 13.11 10.21 16.09
C GLY A 129 13.23 11.35 15.08
N ILE A 130 14.07 11.21 14.05
CA ILE A 130 14.19 12.19 12.96
C ILE A 130 12.86 12.29 12.19
N MET A 131 12.24 11.16 11.83
CA MET A 131 10.96 11.15 11.12
C MET A 131 9.84 11.82 11.92
N SER A 132 9.80 11.64 13.23
CA SER A 132 8.82 12.28 14.11
C SER A 132 8.97 13.81 14.19
N LEU A 133 10.14 14.33 13.87
CA LEU A 133 10.39 15.78 13.82
C LEU A 133 10.15 16.36 12.42
N VAL A 134 10.65 15.68 11.37
CA VAL A 134 10.67 16.20 10.00
C VAL A 134 9.38 15.90 9.23
N ALA A 135 8.67 14.82 9.57
CA ALA A 135 7.46 14.37 8.90
C ALA A 135 6.37 13.97 9.90
N LYS A 136 6.17 14.79 10.93
CA LYS A 136 5.29 14.52 12.06
C LYS A 136 3.86 14.13 11.62
N ASP A 137 3.26 14.95 10.76
CA ASP A 137 1.87 14.76 10.34
C ASP A 137 1.73 13.51 9.45
N ALA A 138 2.67 13.29 8.54
CA ALA A 138 2.68 12.09 7.71
C ALA A 138 2.90 10.80 8.52
N LEU A 139 3.73 10.84 9.56
CA LEU A 139 3.92 9.70 10.45
C LEU A 139 2.67 9.46 11.32
N ALA A 140 2.04 10.52 11.82
CA ALA A 140 0.80 10.40 12.59
C ALA A 140 -0.34 9.82 11.75
N ASP A 141 -0.49 10.28 10.49
CA ASP A 141 -1.47 9.73 9.55
C ASP A 141 -1.19 8.26 9.23
N ALA A 142 0.08 7.89 9.02
CA ALA A 142 0.48 6.51 8.76
C ALA A 142 0.23 5.58 9.96
N ILE A 143 0.38 6.06 11.19
CA ILE A 143 0.06 5.29 12.41
C ILE A 143 -1.46 5.11 12.53
N ALA A 144 -2.24 6.20 12.44
CA ALA A 144 -3.68 6.14 12.53
C ALA A 144 -4.32 5.26 11.43
N HIS A 145 -3.79 5.34 10.20
CA HIS A 145 -4.14 4.44 9.11
C HIS A 145 -3.92 2.97 9.47
N ALA A 146 -2.74 2.63 10.02
CA ALA A 146 -2.41 1.27 10.41
C ALA A 146 -3.31 0.75 11.54
N GLU A 147 -3.62 1.59 12.53
CA GLU A 147 -4.52 1.26 13.64
C GLU A 147 -5.95 0.97 13.16
N LEU A 148 -6.47 1.78 12.22
CA LEU A 148 -7.78 1.53 11.60
C LEU A 148 -7.84 0.16 10.90
N ILE A 149 -6.80 -0.20 10.16
CA ILE A 149 -6.74 -1.49 9.47
C ILE A 149 -6.64 -2.63 10.47
N GLN A 150 -5.82 -2.51 11.50
CA GLN A 150 -5.67 -3.53 12.55
C GLN A 150 -6.96 -3.78 13.32
N GLY A 151 -7.77 -2.73 13.53
CA GLY A 151 -9.08 -2.85 14.16
C GLY A 151 -10.20 -3.37 13.26
N SER A 152 -9.93 -3.61 11.96
CA SER A 152 -10.93 -4.07 11.01
C SER A 152 -11.07 -5.60 10.98
N ALA A 153 -12.22 -6.07 10.50
CA ALA A 153 -12.50 -7.50 10.30
C ALA A 153 -11.91 -8.05 8.97
N THR A 154 -11.10 -7.28 8.25
CA THR A 154 -10.55 -7.70 6.96
C THR A 154 -9.37 -8.66 7.13
N GLN A 155 -9.08 -9.45 6.11
CA GLN A 155 -7.85 -10.24 6.01
C GLN A 155 -6.71 -9.30 5.54
N TRP A 156 -6.25 -8.45 6.44
CA TRP A 156 -5.30 -7.41 6.12
C TRP A 156 -3.84 -7.86 6.20
N THR A 157 -3.01 -7.25 5.34
CA THR A 157 -1.56 -7.21 5.46
C THR A 157 -1.11 -5.75 5.32
N ILE A 158 -0.37 -5.22 6.28
CA ILE A 158 0.20 -3.87 6.19
C ILE A 158 1.69 -4.01 5.88
N VAL A 159 2.07 -3.76 4.64
CA VAL A 159 3.45 -3.83 4.19
C VAL A 159 4.19 -2.57 4.67
N ARG A 160 5.29 -2.75 5.40
CA ARG A 160 6.15 -1.66 5.84
C ARG A 160 7.44 -1.67 5.02
N ALA A 161 7.81 -0.52 4.48
CA ALA A 161 9.00 -0.41 3.65
C ALA A 161 9.98 0.64 4.20
N PRO A 162 11.31 0.41 4.06
CA PRO A 162 12.33 1.41 4.34
C PRO A 162 12.34 2.51 3.27
N ARG A 163 13.47 3.21 3.13
CA ARG A 163 13.71 4.11 2.01
C ARG A 163 13.61 3.35 0.68
N LEU A 164 12.70 3.79 -0.19
CA LEU A 164 12.54 3.23 -1.53
C LEU A 164 13.46 3.91 -2.55
N LEU A 165 14.04 3.11 -3.44
CA LEU A 165 15.03 3.53 -4.43
C LEU A 165 14.44 3.44 -5.84
N GLU A 166 14.69 4.48 -6.63
CA GLU A 166 14.39 4.51 -8.08
C GLU A 166 15.52 3.82 -8.86
N LYS A 167 15.57 2.49 -8.73
CA LYS A 167 16.51 1.61 -9.43
C LYS A 167 15.72 0.44 -10.01
N PRO A 168 16.26 -0.26 -11.04
CA PRO A 168 15.70 -1.53 -11.48
C PRO A 168 15.48 -2.48 -10.30
N ALA A 169 14.46 -3.33 -10.40
CA ALA A 169 14.26 -4.42 -9.45
C ALA A 169 15.48 -5.34 -9.45
N GLU A 170 15.89 -5.77 -8.28
CA GLU A 170 17.05 -6.67 -8.12
C GLU A 170 16.63 -8.15 -8.08
N GLY A 171 15.30 -8.40 -8.03
CA GLY A 171 14.73 -9.74 -7.95
C GLY A 171 14.92 -10.42 -6.60
N ALA A 172 15.30 -9.65 -5.57
CA ALA A 172 15.52 -10.18 -4.24
C ALA A 172 15.03 -9.20 -3.16
N TYR A 173 14.26 -9.72 -2.22
CA TYR A 173 13.87 -9.02 -1.00
C TYR A 173 13.89 -9.98 0.18
N ARG A 174 14.06 -9.43 1.36
CA ARG A 174 13.91 -10.15 2.63
C ARG A 174 12.71 -9.62 3.39
N VAL A 175 12.08 -10.48 4.15
CA VAL A 175 10.95 -10.13 5.00
C VAL A 175 11.32 -10.37 6.44
N GLY A 176 11.07 -9.40 7.29
CA GLY A 176 11.37 -9.44 8.71
C GLY A 176 10.60 -8.37 9.48
N TRP A 177 11.22 -7.87 10.51
CA TRP A 177 10.69 -6.81 11.39
C TRP A 177 11.78 -5.75 11.56
N VAL A 178 11.42 -4.54 11.92
CA VAL A 178 12.44 -3.51 12.19
C VAL A 178 13.42 -4.02 13.25
N GLY A 179 14.71 -4.04 12.91
CA GLY A 179 15.79 -4.59 13.76
C GLY A 179 16.01 -6.09 13.65
N VAL A 180 15.13 -6.85 12.97
CA VAL A 180 15.24 -8.30 12.77
C VAL A 180 15.10 -8.63 11.30
N ASN A 181 16.15 -9.16 10.68
CA ASN A 181 16.21 -9.47 9.24
C ASN A 181 15.77 -8.31 8.36
N ALA A 182 16.23 -7.10 8.68
CA ALA A 182 15.86 -5.85 8.04
C ALA A 182 17.08 -5.10 7.52
N SER A 183 16.87 -4.31 6.48
CA SER A 183 17.84 -3.40 5.88
C SER A 183 17.20 -2.02 5.69
N THR A 184 17.97 -1.05 5.21
CA THR A 184 17.57 0.36 5.17
C THR A 184 17.00 0.80 3.83
N SER A 185 16.93 -0.08 2.82
CA SER A 185 16.47 0.24 1.48
C SER A 185 15.78 -0.93 0.78
N LEU A 186 14.99 -0.60 -0.25
CA LEU A 186 14.34 -1.54 -1.16
C LEU A 186 14.06 -0.82 -2.48
N THR A 187 13.99 -1.51 -3.60
CA THR A 187 13.52 -0.90 -4.85
C THR A 187 11.99 -0.88 -4.93
N TYR A 188 11.42 0.03 -5.72
CA TYR A 188 9.97 0.05 -5.95
C TYR A 188 9.48 -1.23 -6.64
N GLY A 189 10.30 -1.81 -7.53
CA GLY A 189 9.97 -3.05 -8.23
C GLY A 189 9.96 -4.27 -7.30
N ASP A 190 10.95 -4.39 -6.42
CA ASP A 190 10.99 -5.50 -5.45
C ASP A 190 9.85 -5.40 -4.42
N LEU A 191 9.46 -4.18 -4.02
CA LEU A 191 8.28 -3.96 -3.20
C LEU A 191 6.99 -4.39 -3.92
N ALA A 192 6.87 -4.05 -5.20
CA ALA A 192 5.74 -4.47 -6.03
C ALA A 192 5.67 -5.99 -6.17
N ALA A 193 6.82 -6.65 -6.36
CA ALA A 193 6.91 -8.11 -6.41
C ALA A 193 6.43 -8.74 -5.10
N PHE A 194 6.90 -8.25 -3.94
CA PHE A 194 6.42 -8.73 -2.65
C PHE A 194 4.90 -8.57 -2.49
N ILE A 195 4.34 -7.41 -2.86
CA ILE A 195 2.89 -7.15 -2.74
C ILE A 195 2.09 -8.12 -3.62
N ALA A 196 2.55 -8.39 -4.84
CA ALA A 196 1.90 -9.33 -5.75
C ALA A 196 1.99 -10.77 -5.22
N ASP A 197 3.14 -11.18 -4.70
CA ASP A 197 3.32 -12.51 -4.10
C ASP A 197 2.48 -12.67 -2.83
N GLU A 198 2.36 -11.64 -1.99
CA GLU A 198 1.53 -11.67 -0.79
C GLU A 198 0.03 -11.72 -1.12
N LEU A 199 -0.39 -11.13 -2.25
CA LEU A 199 -1.77 -11.25 -2.73
C LEU A 199 -2.12 -12.71 -3.06
N GLU A 200 -1.18 -13.45 -3.63
CA GLU A 200 -1.36 -14.86 -4.01
C GLU A 200 -1.24 -15.81 -2.82
N GLN A 201 -0.23 -15.59 -1.98
CA GLN A 201 0.14 -16.54 -0.92
C GLN A 201 -0.60 -16.31 0.40
N GLY A 202 -0.95 -15.06 0.71
CA GLY A 202 -1.60 -14.71 1.98
C GLY A 202 -0.79 -15.08 3.22
N LYS A 203 0.54 -15.05 3.13
CA LYS A 203 1.45 -15.51 4.18
C LYS A 203 1.47 -14.60 5.41
N TYR A 204 1.18 -13.32 5.22
CA TYR A 204 1.26 -12.30 6.25
C TYR A 204 -0.10 -11.67 6.58
N ILE A 205 -1.18 -12.47 6.49
CA ILE A 205 -2.51 -12.04 6.95
C ILE A 205 -2.43 -11.70 8.45
N HIS A 206 -3.05 -10.57 8.83
CA HIS A 206 -3.03 -9.97 10.17
C HIS A 206 -1.61 -9.66 10.69
N SER A 207 -0.72 -9.27 9.78
CA SER A 207 0.68 -8.95 10.11
C SER A 207 1.16 -7.68 9.41
N MET A 208 2.21 -7.08 9.97
CA MET A 208 2.86 -5.88 9.42
C MET A 208 4.32 -6.19 9.03
N PRO A 209 4.57 -7.03 8.01
CA PRO A 209 5.91 -7.37 7.59
C PRO A 209 6.73 -6.14 7.18
N PHE A 210 8.01 -6.12 7.54
CA PHE A 210 8.98 -5.14 7.06
C PHE A 210 9.75 -5.75 5.90
N VAL A 211 9.58 -5.19 4.71
CA VAL A 211 10.18 -5.70 3.48
C VAL A 211 11.35 -4.83 3.09
N SER A 212 12.52 -5.42 2.95
CA SER A 212 13.76 -4.71 2.65
C SER A 212 14.68 -5.56 1.77
N ARG A 213 15.78 -4.98 1.32
CA ARG A 213 16.80 -5.67 0.57
C ARG A 213 17.66 -6.59 1.45
#